data_95176a014e40017c4223fc4c3f4b5446
#
_entry.id   95176a014e40017c4223fc4c3f4b5446
#
_cell.length_a   1.000
_cell.length_b   1.000
_cell.length_c   1.000
_cell.angle_alpha   90.00
_cell.angle_beta   90.00
_cell.angle_gamma   90.00
#
_symmetry.space_group_name_H-M   'P 1'
#
loop_
_entity.id
_entity.type
_entity.pdbx_description
1 polymer ?
#
loop_
_entity_poly.entity_id
_entity_poly.type
_entity_poly.pdbx_seq_one_letter_code
_entity_poly.pdbx_strand_id
1 'polypeptide(L)'
;TGALAIGSSEACMLGGVAAWLRWRKKRQAQGKPFDKPNFVISTGFQVVWEKFAQLWQIEMREVPLTLEKTTLDPEEALKMCDENTICIVPIQGVTWTGLNDDVEALDKALDAYNAKTGYDIPIHVDAASGGFILPFLYPEKKWDFRLKWVLSISVSGHKFGLVYPGL
;
A
#
# COMPACT_ATOMS: atom_id res chain seq x y z
N THR A 1 6.47 -5.22 -15.08
CA THR A 1 6.93 -3.87 -15.46
C THR A 1 7.37 -3.14 -14.21
N GLY A 2 8.49 -2.45 -14.26
CA GLY A 2 9.01 -1.64 -13.17
C GLY A 2 9.57 -0.31 -13.70
N ALA A 3 9.77 0.65 -12.79
CA ALA A 3 10.43 1.91 -13.07
C ALA A 3 11.45 2.19 -11.97
N LEU A 4 12.58 2.75 -12.34
CA LEU A 4 13.52 3.35 -11.42
C LEU A 4 13.06 4.76 -11.07
N ALA A 5 13.23 5.14 -9.83
CA ALA A 5 12.86 6.44 -9.30
C ALA A 5 14.04 7.07 -8.56
N ILE A 6 14.05 8.39 -8.38
CA ILE A 6 15.13 9.12 -7.70
C ILE A 6 15.23 8.71 -6.22
N GLY A 7 14.15 8.24 -5.64
CA GLY A 7 14.10 7.75 -4.27
C GLY A 7 12.76 7.13 -3.93
N SER A 8 12.66 6.53 -2.72
CA SER A 8 11.45 5.82 -2.29
C SER A 8 10.19 6.71 -2.26
N SER A 9 10.34 8.00 -1.97
CA SER A 9 9.18 8.91 -1.99
C SER A 9 8.56 9.01 -3.37
N GLU A 10 9.37 9.12 -4.43
CA GLU A 10 8.85 9.09 -5.79
C GLU A 10 8.26 7.73 -6.14
N ALA A 11 8.92 6.63 -5.76
CA ALA A 11 8.43 5.28 -6.01
C ALA A 11 7.06 5.02 -5.35
N CYS A 12 6.89 5.42 -4.08
CA CYS A 12 5.60 5.33 -3.37
C CYS A 12 4.52 6.17 -4.06
N MET A 13 4.85 7.43 -4.42
CA MET A 13 3.92 8.32 -5.13
C MET A 13 3.51 7.74 -6.48
N LEU A 14 4.43 7.18 -7.25
CA LEU A 14 4.10 6.53 -8.54
C LEU A 14 3.16 5.33 -8.34
N GLY A 15 3.38 4.52 -7.29
CA GLY A 15 2.48 3.45 -6.92
C GLY A 15 1.08 3.94 -6.55
N GLY A 16 0.99 4.98 -5.72
CA GLY A 16 -0.26 5.63 -5.34
C GLY A 16 -1.00 6.23 -6.52
N VAL A 17 -0.27 6.94 -7.40
CA VAL A 17 -0.83 7.54 -8.64
C VAL A 17 -1.36 6.45 -9.59
N ALA A 18 -0.63 5.33 -9.72
CA ALA A 18 -1.08 4.23 -10.54
C ALA A 18 -2.39 3.62 -10.02
N ALA A 19 -2.51 3.44 -8.69
CA ALA A 19 -3.75 2.98 -8.06
C ALA A 19 -4.91 3.98 -8.27
N TRP A 20 -4.65 5.28 -8.08
CA TRP A 20 -5.62 6.35 -8.30
C TRP A 20 -6.11 6.40 -9.76
N LEU A 21 -5.19 6.35 -10.74
CA LEU A 21 -5.55 6.39 -12.16
C LEU A 21 -6.36 5.15 -12.58
N ARG A 22 -5.98 3.96 -12.05
CA ARG A 22 -6.73 2.72 -12.27
C ARG A 22 -8.17 2.84 -11.74
N TRP A 23 -8.34 3.27 -10.49
CA TRP A 23 -9.65 3.49 -9.87
C TRP A 23 -10.45 4.54 -10.67
N ARG A 24 -9.85 5.71 -10.97
CA ARG A 24 -10.51 6.79 -11.72
C ARG A 24 -11.01 6.31 -13.08
N LYS A 25 -10.17 5.60 -13.84
CA LYS A 25 -10.54 5.06 -15.15
C LYS A 25 -11.72 4.10 -15.05
N LYS A 26 -11.74 3.25 -14.03
CA LYS A 26 -12.84 2.33 -13.77
C LYS A 26 -14.15 3.07 -13.45
N ARG A 27 -14.08 4.07 -12.57
CA ARG A 27 -15.23 4.91 -12.21
C ARG A 27 -15.80 5.66 -13.43
N GLN A 28 -14.92 6.25 -14.23
CA GLN A 28 -15.32 6.92 -15.48
C GLN A 28 -16.04 5.97 -16.44
N ALA A 29 -15.51 4.76 -16.65
CA ALA A 29 -16.13 3.76 -17.51
C ALA A 29 -17.52 3.30 -17.01
N GLN A 30 -17.78 3.43 -15.70
CA GLN A 30 -19.06 3.12 -15.07
C GLN A 30 -20.02 4.33 -14.98
N GLY A 31 -19.61 5.52 -15.43
CA GLY A 31 -20.37 6.75 -15.27
C GLY A 31 -20.53 7.23 -13.82
N LYS A 32 -19.62 6.79 -12.92
CA LYS A 32 -19.65 7.12 -11.50
C LYS A 32 -18.76 8.33 -11.17
N PRO A 33 -19.08 9.11 -10.12
CA PRO A 33 -18.22 10.18 -9.63
C PRO A 33 -16.83 9.66 -9.25
N PHE A 34 -15.80 10.49 -9.41
CA PHE A 34 -14.39 10.15 -9.12
C PHE A 34 -13.63 11.33 -8.47
N ASP A 35 -14.35 12.13 -7.69
CA ASP A 35 -13.89 13.37 -7.06
C ASP A 35 -13.50 13.20 -5.58
N LYS A 36 -13.73 12.03 -4.98
CA LYS A 36 -13.47 11.77 -3.55
C LYS A 36 -12.66 10.49 -3.34
N PRO A 37 -11.46 10.36 -3.96
CA PRO A 37 -10.62 9.19 -3.73
C PRO A 37 -10.09 9.15 -2.30
N ASN A 38 -9.94 7.94 -1.74
CA ASN A 38 -9.27 7.71 -0.47
C ASN A 38 -8.34 6.48 -0.56
N PHE A 39 -7.40 6.37 0.36
CA PHE A 39 -6.62 5.16 0.59
C PHE A 39 -6.50 4.86 2.08
N VAL A 40 -6.25 3.60 2.41
CA VAL A 40 -6.16 3.12 3.79
C VAL A 40 -4.73 2.70 4.10
N ILE A 41 -4.21 3.14 5.25
CA ILE A 41 -2.85 2.87 5.72
C ILE A 41 -2.81 2.84 7.25
N SER A 42 -1.85 2.15 7.87
CA SER A 42 -1.67 2.24 9.33
C SER A 42 -0.98 3.53 9.75
N THR A 43 -1.16 3.98 10.99
CA THR A 43 -0.46 5.15 11.56
C THR A 43 1.07 4.97 11.65
N GLY A 44 1.59 3.80 11.32
CA GLY A 44 3.03 3.54 11.21
C GLY A 44 3.69 4.03 9.92
N PHE A 45 2.97 4.76 9.10
CA PHE A 45 3.43 5.22 7.78
C PHE A 45 4.59 6.22 7.85
N GLN A 46 5.30 6.36 6.73
CA GLN A 46 6.32 7.37 6.49
C GLN A 46 5.69 8.60 5.82
N VAL A 47 6.20 9.79 6.11
CA VAL A 47 5.67 11.11 5.68
C VAL A 47 5.37 11.24 4.17
N VAL A 48 5.90 10.36 3.33
CA VAL A 48 5.58 10.35 1.90
C VAL A 48 4.09 10.18 1.63
N TRP A 49 3.39 9.42 2.47
CA TRP A 49 1.97 9.17 2.28
C TRP A 49 1.11 10.37 2.63
N GLU A 50 1.51 11.17 3.64
CA GLU A 50 0.90 12.50 3.88
C GLU A 50 1.12 13.43 2.70
N LYS A 51 2.36 13.48 2.17
CA LYS A 51 2.67 14.29 0.98
C LYS A 51 1.86 13.83 -0.23
N PHE A 52 1.72 12.52 -0.44
CA PHE A 52 0.88 11.97 -1.50
C PHE A 52 -0.57 12.43 -1.35
N ALA A 53 -1.14 12.28 -0.14
CA ALA A 53 -2.50 12.71 0.17
C ALA A 53 -2.72 14.20 -0.14
N GLN A 54 -1.81 15.05 0.33
CA GLN A 54 -1.88 16.51 0.14
C GLN A 54 -1.71 16.93 -1.32
N LEU A 55 -0.69 16.41 -2.01
CA LEU A 55 -0.38 16.81 -3.39
C LEU A 55 -1.45 16.38 -4.39
N TRP A 56 -2.06 15.23 -4.17
CA TRP A 56 -3.06 14.66 -5.07
C TRP A 56 -4.50 14.85 -4.57
N GLN A 57 -4.68 15.52 -3.41
CA GLN A 57 -5.98 15.78 -2.76
C GLN A 57 -6.79 14.47 -2.57
N ILE A 58 -6.10 13.45 -2.04
CA ILE A 58 -6.67 12.14 -1.76
C ILE A 58 -6.81 12.00 -0.24
N GLU A 59 -7.98 11.59 0.23
CA GLU A 59 -8.22 11.34 1.65
C GLU A 59 -7.36 10.16 2.13
N MET A 60 -6.55 10.38 3.19
CA MET A 60 -5.81 9.33 3.87
C MET A 60 -6.61 8.86 5.08
N ARG A 61 -6.93 7.58 5.12
CA ARG A 61 -7.64 6.94 6.23
C ARG A 61 -6.68 6.08 7.02
N GLU A 62 -6.50 6.44 8.28
CA GLU A 62 -5.46 5.88 9.13
C GLU A 62 -6.01 4.83 10.08
N VAL A 63 -5.49 3.60 9.99
CA VAL A 63 -5.74 2.54 10.96
C VAL A 63 -4.82 2.75 12.15
N PRO A 64 -5.36 3.01 13.37
CA PRO A 64 -4.54 3.24 14.54
C PRO A 64 -3.72 2.00 14.91
N LEU A 65 -2.44 2.17 15.16
CA LEU A 65 -1.61 1.17 15.83
C LEU A 65 -1.71 1.36 17.35
N THR A 66 -1.79 0.26 18.09
CA THR A 66 -1.83 0.23 19.56
C THR A 66 -0.75 -0.69 20.10
N LEU A 67 -0.59 -0.75 21.40
CA LEU A 67 0.36 -1.68 22.03
C LEU A 67 -0.04 -3.16 21.81
N GLU A 68 -1.32 -3.44 21.63
CA GLU A 68 -1.85 -4.77 21.34
C GLU A 68 -1.85 -5.10 19.84
N LYS A 69 -1.99 -4.06 19.00
CA LYS A 69 -2.02 -4.18 17.54
C LYS A 69 -0.94 -3.28 16.94
N THR A 70 0.27 -3.81 16.86
CA THR A 70 1.47 -3.09 16.44
C THR A 70 1.70 -3.06 14.93
N THR A 71 0.84 -3.74 14.17
CA THR A 71 0.84 -3.81 12.70
C THR A 71 -0.56 -3.53 12.17
N LEU A 72 -0.69 -3.29 10.88
CA LEU A 72 -1.97 -3.07 10.21
C LEU A 72 -2.92 -4.25 10.47
N ASP A 73 -4.05 -3.97 11.11
CA ASP A 73 -5.12 -4.96 11.29
C ASP A 73 -5.98 -5.01 10.02
N PRO A 74 -6.07 -6.16 9.33
CA PRO A 74 -6.85 -6.28 8.10
C PRO A 74 -8.34 -5.96 8.29
N GLU A 75 -8.95 -6.35 9.40
CA GLU A 75 -10.38 -6.13 9.65
C GLU A 75 -10.67 -4.63 9.86
N GLU A 76 -9.82 -3.94 10.64
CA GLU A 76 -9.93 -2.50 10.84
C GLU A 76 -9.70 -1.73 9.53
N ALA A 77 -8.73 -2.18 8.72
CA ALA A 77 -8.48 -1.60 7.40
C ALA A 77 -9.71 -1.71 6.49
N LEU A 78 -10.36 -2.87 6.46
CA LEU A 78 -11.55 -3.09 5.62
C LEU A 78 -12.77 -2.29 6.09
N LYS A 79 -12.92 -1.98 7.39
CA LYS A 79 -13.97 -1.09 7.90
C LYS A 79 -13.83 0.35 7.37
N MET A 80 -12.61 0.76 7.05
CA MET A 80 -12.32 2.08 6.49
C MET A 80 -12.44 2.14 4.96
N CYS A 81 -12.62 1.00 4.29
CA CYS A 81 -12.75 0.92 2.84
C CYS A 81 -14.18 1.22 2.38
N ASP A 82 -14.27 1.87 1.23
CA ASP A 82 -15.52 2.10 0.51
C ASP A 82 -15.31 2.03 -1.01
N GLU A 83 -16.31 2.39 -1.79
CA GLU A 83 -16.23 2.42 -3.25
C GLU A 83 -15.24 3.45 -3.83
N ASN A 84 -14.77 4.38 -2.99
CA ASN A 84 -13.81 5.42 -3.36
C ASN A 84 -12.37 5.06 -2.95
N THR A 85 -12.18 3.90 -2.31
CA THR A 85 -10.86 3.45 -1.90
C THR A 85 -10.04 3.02 -3.11
N ILE A 86 -8.90 3.69 -3.32
CA ILE A 86 -8.00 3.43 -4.46
C ILE A 86 -7.05 2.28 -4.18
N CYS A 87 -6.62 2.10 -2.93
CA CYS A 87 -5.79 0.98 -2.46
C CYS A 87 -5.72 0.92 -0.93
N ILE A 88 -5.24 -0.22 -0.42
CA ILE A 88 -4.73 -0.36 0.96
C ILE A 88 -3.21 -0.46 0.87
N VAL A 89 -2.51 0.18 1.83
CA VAL A 89 -1.04 0.27 1.84
C VAL A 89 -0.46 -0.39 3.09
N PRO A 90 -0.22 -1.70 3.07
CA PRO A 90 0.57 -2.36 4.11
C PRO A 90 2.04 -2.02 3.96
N ILE A 91 2.77 -1.98 5.10
CA ILE A 91 4.17 -1.59 5.16
C ILE A 91 5.04 -2.79 5.55
N GLN A 92 6.08 -3.03 4.77
CA GLN A 92 7.11 -4.01 5.08
C GLN A 92 8.35 -3.30 5.61
N GLY A 93 8.60 -3.46 6.92
CA GLY A 93 9.64 -2.73 7.64
C GLY A 93 9.20 -1.33 8.03
N VAL A 94 8.19 -1.23 8.90
CA VAL A 94 7.74 0.04 9.51
C VAL A 94 8.93 0.79 10.10
N THR A 95 9.12 2.05 9.72
CA THR A 95 10.30 2.86 10.06
C THR A 95 10.58 2.92 11.57
N TRP A 96 9.53 2.98 12.39
CA TRP A 96 9.64 3.19 13.82
C TRP A 96 9.86 1.90 14.62
N THR A 97 9.36 0.76 14.11
CA THR A 97 9.31 -0.51 14.84
C THR A 97 10.09 -1.63 14.16
N GLY A 98 10.35 -1.52 12.86
CA GLY A 98 10.92 -2.59 12.05
C GLY A 98 9.95 -3.74 11.76
N LEU A 99 8.70 -3.65 12.23
CA LEU A 99 7.71 -4.70 12.05
C LEU A 99 7.17 -4.73 10.61
N ASN A 100 6.59 -5.86 10.25
CA ASN A 100 6.02 -6.10 8.93
C ASN A 100 4.53 -6.36 9.06
N ASP A 101 3.72 -5.68 8.28
CA ASP A 101 2.28 -5.96 8.18
C ASP A 101 2.05 -7.33 7.53
N ASP A 102 0.99 -8.03 7.93
CA ASP A 102 0.62 -9.33 7.36
C ASP A 102 -0.14 -9.15 6.05
N VAL A 103 0.61 -9.05 4.95
CA VAL A 103 0.03 -8.84 3.61
C VAL A 103 -0.76 -10.05 3.13
N GLU A 104 -0.38 -11.28 3.52
CA GLU A 104 -1.12 -12.49 3.14
C GLU A 104 -2.49 -12.53 3.82
N ALA A 105 -2.57 -12.19 5.10
CA ALA A 105 -3.84 -12.08 5.82
C ALA A 105 -4.72 -10.96 5.24
N LEU A 106 -4.12 -9.81 4.91
CA LEU A 106 -4.82 -8.70 4.26
C LEU A 106 -5.36 -9.10 2.88
N ASP A 107 -4.56 -9.75 2.04
CA ASP A 107 -4.97 -10.21 0.70
C ASP A 107 -6.18 -11.14 0.77
N LYS A 108 -6.15 -12.11 1.70
CA LYS A 108 -7.25 -13.06 1.93
C LYS A 108 -8.53 -12.35 2.39
N ALA A 109 -8.41 -11.44 3.35
CA ALA A 109 -9.56 -10.68 3.86
C ALA A 109 -10.14 -9.77 2.78
N LEU A 110 -9.27 -9.11 2.01
CA LEU A 110 -9.65 -8.23 0.91
C LEU A 110 -10.30 -9.00 -0.26
N ASP A 111 -9.88 -10.23 -0.54
CA ASP A 111 -10.53 -11.07 -1.57
C ASP A 111 -12.00 -11.32 -1.23
N ALA A 112 -12.28 -11.70 0.00
CA ALA A 112 -13.65 -11.88 0.49
C ALA A 112 -14.46 -10.56 0.47
N TYR A 113 -13.82 -9.45 0.88
CA TYR A 113 -14.44 -8.13 0.88
C TYR A 113 -14.79 -7.65 -0.54
N ASN A 114 -13.86 -7.73 -1.48
CA ASN A 114 -14.07 -7.36 -2.88
C ASN A 114 -15.15 -8.23 -3.53
N ALA A 115 -15.17 -9.55 -3.24
CA ALA A 115 -16.21 -10.45 -3.74
C ALA A 115 -17.61 -10.08 -3.21
N LYS A 116 -17.71 -9.68 -1.94
CA LYS A 116 -18.98 -9.28 -1.30
C LYS A 116 -19.50 -7.94 -1.78
N THR A 117 -18.61 -6.96 -1.97
CA THR A 117 -18.97 -5.57 -2.29
C THR A 117 -19.03 -5.27 -3.79
N GLY A 118 -18.38 -6.10 -4.60
CA GLY A 118 -18.16 -5.82 -6.02
C GLY A 118 -17.09 -4.73 -6.26
N TYR A 119 -16.37 -4.32 -5.22
CA TYR A 119 -15.24 -3.41 -5.35
C TYR A 119 -14.03 -4.15 -5.93
N ASP A 120 -13.02 -3.41 -6.28
CA ASP A 120 -11.81 -3.93 -6.92
C ASP A 120 -10.62 -3.16 -6.34
N ILE A 121 -10.56 -3.19 -5.00
CA ILE A 121 -9.54 -2.48 -4.22
C ILE A 121 -8.25 -3.30 -4.27
N PRO A 122 -7.13 -2.74 -4.77
CA PRO A 122 -5.83 -3.39 -4.77
C PRO A 122 -5.04 -3.12 -3.49
N ILE A 123 -3.94 -3.83 -3.35
CA ILE A 123 -2.87 -3.58 -2.39
C ILE A 123 -1.69 -2.93 -3.12
N HIS A 124 -1.17 -1.84 -2.56
CA HIS A 124 0.17 -1.33 -2.85
C HIS A 124 1.05 -1.60 -1.64
N VAL A 125 2.11 -2.37 -1.78
CA VAL A 125 3.02 -2.67 -0.66
C VAL A 125 4.13 -1.63 -0.59
N ASP A 126 4.18 -0.87 0.50
CA ASP A 126 5.34 -0.05 0.83
C ASP A 126 6.42 -0.93 1.48
N ALA A 127 7.31 -1.45 0.64
CA ALA A 127 8.43 -2.26 1.05
C ALA A 127 9.76 -1.49 1.02
N ALA A 128 9.70 -0.18 1.26
CA ALA A 128 10.88 0.69 1.19
C ALA A 128 12.05 0.16 2.03
N SER A 129 11.78 -0.40 3.20
CA SER A 129 12.82 -1.04 4.04
C SER A 129 12.84 -2.55 3.85
N GLY A 130 11.69 -3.23 3.95
CA GLY A 130 11.59 -4.68 3.98
C GLY A 130 11.86 -5.38 2.65
N GLY A 131 11.75 -4.69 1.52
CA GLY A 131 11.85 -5.28 0.19
C GLY A 131 13.20 -5.94 -0.12
N PHE A 132 14.29 -5.48 0.50
CA PHE A 132 15.62 -6.09 0.41
C PHE A 132 15.99 -6.97 1.62
N ILE A 133 15.07 -7.19 2.56
CA ILE A 133 15.27 -8.03 3.74
C ILE A 133 14.44 -9.31 3.64
N LEU A 134 13.14 -9.17 3.43
CA LEU A 134 12.19 -10.28 3.50
C LEU A 134 12.50 -11.42 2.52
N PRO A 135 12.88 -11.18 1.25
CA PRO A 135 13.19 -12.26 0.32
C PRO A 135 14.36 -13.15 0.75
N PHE A 136 15.25 -12.62 1.61
CA PHE A 136 16.43 -13.34 2.07
C PHE A 136 16.23 -13.99 3.44
N LEU A 137 15.58 -13.30 4.37
CA LEU A 137 15.39 -13.80 5.73
C LEU A 137 14.12 -14.67 5.87
N TYR A 138 13.09 -14.40 5.08
CA TYR A 138 11.79 -15.05 5.16
C TYR A 138 11.23 -15.34 3.76
N PRO A 139 11.93 -16.13 2.94
CA PRO A 139 11.54 -16.39 1.54
C PRO A 139 10.17 -17.06 1.40
N GLU A 140 9.73 -17.77 2.44
CA GLU A 140 8.42 -18.41 2.50
C GLU A 140 7.26 -17.44 2.67
N LYS A 141 7.49 -16.26 3.29
CA LYS A 141 6.44 -15.27 3.50
C LYS A 141 5.98 -14.67 2.18
N LYS A 142 4.67 -14.68 1.99
CA LYS A 142 4.04 -14.04 0.83
C LYS A 142 3.62 -12.63 1.20
N TRP A 143 4.23 -11.66 0.56
CA TRP A 143 3.93 -10.24 0.71
C TRP A 143 3.99 -9.50 -0.62
N ASP A 144 4.30 -10.20 -1.70
CA ASP A 144 4.60 -9.70 -3.03
C ASP A 144 3.56 -10.14 -4.07
N PHE A 145 3.91 -10.04 -5.35
CA PHE A 145 3.05 -10.38 -6.49
C PHE A 145 2.61 -11.87 -6.56
N ARG A 146 3.01 -12.72 -5.62
CA ARG A 146 2.45 -14.06 -5.42
C ARG A 146 1.02 -13.98 -4.85
N LEU A 147 0.62 -12.83 -4.31
CA LEU A 147 -0.71 -12.53 -3.79
C LEU A 147 -1.58 -11.88 -4.87
N LYS A 148 -2.87 -12.19 -4.85
CA LYS A 148 -3.82 -11.79 -5.90
C LYS A 148 -4.01 -10.30 -6.01
N TRP A 149 -4.12 -9.62 -4.88
CA TRP A 149 -4.48 -8.19 -4.81
C TRP A 149 -3.27 -7.27 -4.75
N VAL A 150 -2.06 -7.78 -4.60
CA VAL A 150 -0.84 -6.97 -4.67
C VAL A 150 -0.57 -6.58 -6.12
N LEU A 151 -0.88 -5.35 -6.48
CA LEU A 151 -0.72 -4.83 -7.84
C LEU A 151 0.51 -3.94 -8.03
N SER A 152 1.08 -3.41 -6.93
CA SER A 152 2.29 -2.61 -6.99
C SER A 152 3.09 -2.70 -5.69
N ILE A 153 4.40 -2.51 -5.81
CA ILE A 153 5.35 -2.55 -4.69
C ILE A 153 6.36 -1.44 -4.91
N SER A 154 6.66 -0.68 -3.86
CA SER A 154 7.77 0.27 -3.83
C SER A 154 8.90 -0.26 -2.94
N VAL A 155 10.14 -0.13 -3.40
CA VAL A 155 11.34 -0.60 -2.68
C VAL A 155 12.43 0.46 -2.74
N SER A 156 13.18 0.65 -1.65
CA SER A 156 14.31 1.59 -1.59
C SER A 156 15.65 0.87 -1.70
N GLY A 157 16.31 1.01 -2.85
CA GLY A 157 17.63 0.43 -3.05
C GLY A 157 18.71 1.01 -2.10
N HIS A 158 18.60 2.31 -1.78
CA HIS A 158 19.55 3.02 -0.90
C HIS A 158 19.41 2.73 0.60
N LYS A 159 18.44 1.89 1.00
CA LYS A 159 18.32 1.38 2.37
C LYS A 159 19.07 0.05 2.47
N PHE A 160 18.39 -1.05 2.60
CA PHE A 160 19.00 -2.38 2.74
C PHE A 160 19.51 -2.97 1.42
N GLY A 161 19.24 -2.36 0.27
CA GLY A 161 19.87 -2.70 -1.00
C GLY A 161 21.32 -2.20 -1.12
N LEU A 162 21.78 -1.34 -0.18
CA LEU A 162 23.15 -0.83 -0.07
C LEU A 162 23.67 -0.14 -1.34
N VAL A 163 22.78 0.46 -2.12
CA VAL A 163 23.14 1.25 -3.30
C VAL A 163 23.10 2.75 -2.97
N TYR A 164 23.70 3.56 -3.83
CA TYR A 164 23.64 5.01 -3.67
C TYR A 164 22.23 5.55 -3.87
N PRO A 165 21.87 6.70 -3.23
CA PRO A 165 20.62 7.39 -3.52
C PRO A 165 20.52 7.74 -5.00
N GLY A 166 19.30 7.61 -5.56
CA GLY A 166 19.06 7.86 -6.98
C GLY A 166 18.89 6.60 -7.84
N LEU A 167 18.85 5.45 -7.18
CA LEU A 167 18.58 4.14 -7.78
C LEU A 167 17.40 3.46 -7.10
#